data_d9457618eca8285182a74c7617741833
#
_entry.id   d9457618eca8285182a74c7617741833
#
_cell.length_a   1.000
_cell.length_b   1.000
_cell.length_c   1.000
_cell.angle_alpha   90.00
_cell.angle_beta   90.00
_cell.angle_gamma   90.00
#
_symmetry.space_group_name_H-M   'P 1'
#
loop_
_entity.id
_entity.type
_entity.pdbx_description
1 polymer ?
#
loop_
_entity_poly.entity_id
_entity_poly.type
_entity_poly.pdbx_seq_one_letter_code
_entity_poly.pdbx_strand_id
1 'polypeptide(L)'
;MSTTVVLGAQWGDEGKGKVTDFFASTADYVVRFQGGNNAGHTIVVGENKIALSLTPSGVLYPNCTPVIGSGCVVDIGFLKQELEMLNEKNINTDKLVISANAHVVMPYHKLLDELIEESLGENKIGTTKKGIGPCYADKIQRKGIRIQDLLDETNFEIKVRKNIEDVNLTLTKIYDHSPLVVDDILDEFSTYRDIVTNHVADASLLIANAIKNKKTILFEGAQGTLLDIDHGTYPFVTSSNTSSGNAAIGSGVGPKNIDRIVGVTKAYISRVGSGPFLTEQNNKIGDFLIEKGAEFGVVTGRRRRCGWLDLISLKYSVRVNSLTELFITKLDVLSGLEELKLCVGYKDNDEVITDYPFNQNVLNSAEPVYETFDGWTDDISTVKSFKDLPNNAQSYIKAIEAFIEVPITFISVGPERTENIII
;
A
#
# COMPACT_ATOMS: atom_id res chain seq x y z
N MET A 1 -18.75 3.01 -17.23
CA MET A 1 -18.65 3.29 -15.79
C MET A 1 -18.04 2.07 -15.12
N SER A 2 -17.00 2.26 -14.36
CA SER A 2 -16.42 1.17 -13.53
C SER A 2 -15.82 1.81 -12.29
N THR A 3 -16.17 1.28 -11.14
CA THR A 3 -15.53 1.60 -9.88
C THR A 3 -14.63 0.43 -9.50
N THR A 4 -13.34 0.65 -9.58
CA THR A 4 -12.34 -0.40 -9.39
C THR A 4 -11.50 -0.12 -8.16
N VAL A 5 -11.34 -1.11 -7.28
CA VAL A 5 -10.36 -1.08 -6.19
C VAL A 5 -9.12 -1.86 -6.65
N VAL A 6 -7.95 -1.28 -6.51
CA VAL A 6 -6.66 -1.97 -6.70
C VAL A 6 -5.94 -2.03 -5.36
N LEU A 7 -5.60 -3.22 -4.90
CA LEU A 7 -4.94 -3.45 -3.63
C LEU A 7 -3.84 -4.53 -3.72
N GLY A 8 -2.92 -4.53 -2.76
CA GLY A 8 -1.92 -5.58 -2.65
C GLY A 8 -2.47 -6.83 -1.96
N ALA A 9 -2.22 -8.00 -2.55
CA ALA A 9 -2.66 -9.28 -2.00
C ALA A 9 -1.62 -9.96 -1.09
N GLN A 10 -0.45 -9.33 -0.88
CA GLN A 10 0.67 -9.84 -0.07
C GLN A 10 1.06 -8.82 1.02
N TRP A 11 2.36 -8.65 1.29
CA TRP A 11 2.91 -7.70 2.28
C TRP A 11 3.32 -6.35 1.69
N GLY A 12 2.65 -5.86 0.65
CA GLY A 12 3.06 -4.67 -0.08
C GLY A 12 4.16 -4.97 -1.11
N ASP A 13 4.56 -3.92 -1.83
CA ASP A 13 5.61 -3.99 -2.87
C ASP A 13 5.31 -4.97 -4.02
N GLU A 14 4.04 -5.33 -4.24
CA GLU A 14 3.60 -6.24 -5.30
C GLU A 14 3.73 -5.63 -6.72
N GLY A 15 4.20 -4.40 -6.85
CA GLY A 15 4.24 -3.70 -8.13
C GLY A 15 2.92 -3.02 -8.47
N LYS A 16 2.12 -2.69 -7.45
CA LYS A 16 0.85 -1.95 -7.62
C LYS A 16 0.98 -0.68 -8.45
N GLY A 17 2.12 0.04 -8.35
CA GLY A 17 2.34 1.28 -9.10
C GLY A 17 2.12 1.12 -10.61
N LYS A 18 2.60 0.02 -11.21
CA LYS A 18 2.37 -0.29 -12.63
C LYS A 18 0.89 -0.57 -12.93
N VAL A 19 0.21 -1.26 -12.02
CA VAL A 19 -1.21 -1.62 -12.17
C VAL A 19 -2.11 -0.40 -11.96
N THR A 20 -1.84 0.42 -10.94
CA THR A 20 -2.59 1.67 -10.71
C THR A 20 -2.39 2.66 -11.85
N ASP A 21 -1.18 2.77 -12.39
CA ASP A 21 -0.89 3.58 -13.56
C ASP A 21 -1.67 3.11 -14.81
N PHE A 22 -1.76 1.80 -15.02
CA PHE A 22 -2.55 1.22 -16.10
C PHE A 22 -4.02 1.66 -16.02
N PHE A 23 -4.65 1.58 -14.84
CA PHE A 23 -6.05 2.02 -14.65
C PHE A 23 -6.20 3.54 -14.60
N ALA A 24 -5.25 4.26 -14.00
CA ALA A 24 -5.31 5.71 -13.87
C ALA A 24 -5.35 6.44 -15.21
N SER A 25 -4.73 5.84 -16.25
CA SER A 25 -4.70 6.40 -17.61
C SER A 25 -6.09 6.62 -18.23
N THR A 26 -7.10 5.89 -17.77
CA THR A 26 -8.49 5.96 -18.26
C THR A 26 -9.48 6.35 -17.18
N ALA A 27 -9.03 6.61 -15.95
CA ALA A 27 -9.88 7.00 -14.84
C ALA A 27 -10.21 8.50 -14.86
N ASP A 28 -11.45 8.86 -14.54
CA ASP A 28 -11.83 10.24 -14.26
C ASP A 28 -11.38 10.68 -12.86
N TYR A 29 -11.32 9.74 -11.91
CA TYR A 29 -10.90 9.96 -10.52
C TYR A 29 -9.99 8.85 -10.04
N VAL A 30 -8.94 9.20 -9.31
CA VAL A 30 -8.09 8.24 -8.56
C VAL A 30 -8.10 8.63 -7.10
N VAL A 31 -8.57 7.73 -6.25
CA VAL A 31 -8.82 7.98 -4.82
C VAL A 31 -7.90 7.13 -3.95
N ARG A 32 -6.99 7.74 -3.22
CA ARG A 32 -6.29 7.10 -2.09
C ARG A 32 -7.25 7.03 -0.91
N PHE A 33 -7.46 5.86 -0.35
CA PHE A 33 -8.47 5.67 0.69
C PHE A 33 -7.89 5.34 2.07
N GLN A 34 -6.57 5.10 2.19
CA GLN A 34 -5.91 4.77 3.46
C GLN A 34 -4.40 4.99 3.40
N GLY A 35 -3.74 4.92 4.58
CA GLY A 35 -2.31 5.13 4.72
C GLY A 35 -1.94 6.61 4.71
N GLY A 36 -0.69 6.89 4.46
CA GLY A 36 -0.12 8.23 4.38
C GLY A 36 1.16 8.19 3.54
N ASN A 37 2.13 9.04 3.87
CA ASN A 37 3.43 9.09 3.21
C ASN A 37 4.40 7.96 3.60
N ASN A 38 3.92 6.94 4.31
CA ASN A 38 4.66 5.70 4.61
C ASN A 38 4.70 4.70 3.43
N ALA A 39 3.86 4.90 2.41
CA ALA A 39 3.90 4.13 1.17
C ALA A 39 4.58 4.97 0.09
N GLY A 40 5.45 4.34 -0.69
CA GLY A 40 6.03 4.97 -1.87
C GLY A 40 5.89 4.02 -3.05
N HIS A 41 5.48 4.55 -4.19
CA HIS A 41 5.50 3.81 -5.45
C HIS A 41 6.12 4.65 -6.56
N THR A 42 6.89 4.00 -7.39
CA THR A 42 7.50 4.65 -8.55
C THR A 42 6.66 4.33 -9.78
N ILE A 43 6.31 5.36 -10.50
CA ILE A 43 5.62 5.27 -11.79
C ILE A 43 6.61 5.72 -12.86
N VAL A 44 6.64 4.99 -13.96
CA VAL A 44 7.49 5.32 -15.12
C VAL A 44 6.59 5.87 -16.22
N VAL A 45 6.77 7.16 -16.55
CA VAL A 45 6.06 7.82 -17.65
C VAL A 45 7.08 8.29 -18.68
N GLY A 46 7.20 7.55 -19.78
CA GLY A 46 8.26 7.77 -20.76
C GLY A 46 9.64 7.55 -20.12
N GLU A 47 10.53 8.52 -20.23
CA GLU A 47 11.88 8.47 -19.61
C GLU A 47 11.90 8.90 -18.14
N ASN A 48 10.78 9.43 -17.64
CA ASN A 48 10.73 9.99 -16.29
C ASN A 48 10.26 8.95 -15.26
N LYS A 49 11.07 8.76 -14.21
CA LYS A 49 10.67 8.04 -12.99
C LYS A 49 10.16 9.03 -11.97
N ILE A 50 8.91 8.87 -11.56
CA ILE A 50 8.25 9.73 -10.57
C ILE A 50 7.89 8.87 -9.37
N ALA A 51 8.46 9.21 -8.22
CA ALA A 51 8.11 8.57 -6.96
C ALA A 51 7.00 9.38 -6.28
N LEU A 52 5.88 8.73 -6.05
CA LEU A 52 4.74 9.29 -5.31
C LEU A 52 4.59 8.54 -3.99
N SER A 53 4.28 9.26 -2.93
CA SER A 53 4.03 8.67 -1.61
C SER A 53 2.64 8.99 -1.08
N LEU A 54 2.21 10.23 -1.15
CA LEU A 54 0.92 10.68 -0.65
C LEU A 54 -0.06 11.01 -1.78
N THR A 55 0.43 11.67 -2.82
CA THR A 55 -0.38 12.05 -3.99
C THR A 55 -0.84 10.81 -4.77
N PRO A 56 -2.14 10.70 -5.12
CA PRO A 56 -2.63 9.59 -5.94
C PRO A 56 -2.03 9.58 -7.36
N SER A 57 -1.86 8.39 -7.95
CA SER A 57 -1.27 8.20 -9.28
C SER A 57 -1.98 8.98 -10.39
N GLY A 58 -3.26 9.30 -10.19
CA GLY A 58 -4.06 10.10 -11.12
C GLY A 58 -3.52 11.50 -11.41
N VAL A 59 -2.64 12.04 -10.55
CA VAL A 59 -2.01 13.37 -10.76
C VAL A 59 -1.21 13.45 -12.07
N LEU A 60 -0.74 12.31 -12.57
CA LEU A 60 0.03 12.23 -13.82
C LEU A 60 -0.81 12.39 -15.08
N TYR A 61 -2.14 12.38 -14.95
CA TYR A 61 -3.08 12.41 -16.07
C TYR A 61 -3.93 13.69 -16.06
N PRO A 62 -3.83 14.55 -17.07
CA PRO A 62 -4.51 15.86 -17.09
C PRO A 62 -6.03 15.80 -16.97
N ASN A 63 -6.64 14.69 -17.40
CA ASN A 63 -8.10 14.50 -17.37
C ASN A 63 -8.58 13.81 -16.08
N CYS A 64 -7.67 13.39 -15.21
CA CYS A 64 -7.99 12.73 -13.96
C CYS A 64 -7.99 13.72 -12.78
N THR A 65 -8.88 13.51 -11.84
CA THR A 65 -8.92 14.22 -10.56
C THR A 65 -8.34 13.31 -9.47
N PRO A 66 -7.13 13.57 -8.95
CA PRO A 66 -6.56 12.84 -7.83
C PRO A 66 -7.24 13.27 -6.53
N VAL A 67 -7.60 12.30 -5.67
CA VAL A 67 -8.32 12.54 -4.41
C VAL A 67 -7.63 11.83 -3.25
N ILE A 68 -7.29 12.57 -2.21
CA ILE A 68 -6.87 12.03 -0.91
C ILE A 68 -8.11 11.89 -0.05
N GLY A 69 -8.56 10.66 0.19
CA GLY A 69 -9.78 10.33 0.91
C GLY A 69 -9.68 10.53 2.42
N SER A 70 -10.83 10.49 3.10
CA SER A 70 -10.95 10.70 4.54
C SER A 70 -10.26 9.62 5.40
N GLY A 71 -9.98 8.45 4.81
CA GLY A 71 -9.26 7.38 5.48
C GLY A 71 -7.74 7.59 5.54
N CYS A 72 -7.19 8.52 4.77
CA CYS A 72 -5.76 8.85 4.79
C CYS A 72 -5.38 9.70 6.00
N VAL A 73 -4.09 9.63 6.35
CA VAL A 73 -3.44 10.59 7.25
C VAL A 73 -2.42 11.40 6.46
N VAL A 74 -2.49 12.73 6.56
CA VAL A 74 -1.84 13.66 5.65
C VAL A 74 -0.75 14.44 6.38
N ASP A 75 0.49 14.19 6.00
CA ASP A 75 1.63 15.05 6.34
C ASP A 75 1.66 16.22 5.34
N ILE A 76 1.19 17.40 5.76
CA ILE A 76 1.03 18.54 4.85
C ILE A 76 2.38 19.09 4.40
N GLY A 77 3.38 19.10 5.28
CA GLY A 77 4.73 19.51 4.91
C GLY A 77 5.35 18.61 3.85
N PHE A 78 5.15 17.30 3.99
CA PHE A 78 5.56 16.33 2.96
C PHE A 78 4.77 16.50 1.66
N LEU A 79 3.44 16.70 1.76
CA LEU A 79 2.60 16.94 0.58
C LEU A 79 3.06 18.17 -0.18
N LYS A 80 3.38 19.27 0.52
CA LYS A 80 3.94 20.49 -0.09
C LYS A 80 5.16 20.18 -0.94
N GLN A 81 6.13 19.45 -0.39
CA GLN A 81 7.34 19.06 -1.11
C GLN A 81 7.04 18.19 -2.33
N GLU A 82 6.08 17.25 -2.21
CA GLU A 82 5.67 16.38 -3.32
C GLU A 82 4.98 17.18 -4.44
N LEU A 83 4.12 18.16 -4.10
CA LEU A 83 3.49 19.06 -5.08
C LEU A 83 4.52 19.98 -5.76
N GLU A 84 5.47 20.52 -5.02
CA GLU A 84 6.56 21.34 -5.58
C GLU A 84 7.38 20.52 -6.58
N MET A 85 7.80 19.31 -6.21
CA MET A 85 8.53 18.40 -7.11
C MET A 85 7.73 18.04 -8.38
N LEU A 86 6.41 17.86 -8.28
CA LEU A 86 5.55 17.60 -9.42
C LEU A 86 5.46 18.83 -10.35
N ASN A 87 5.29 20.02 -9.78
CA ASN A 87 5.23 21.26 -10.54
C ASN A 87 6.56 21.56 -11.27
N GLU A 88 7.71 21.29 -10.65
CA GLU A 88 9.04 21.41 -11.29
C GLU A 88 9.16 20.47 -12.52
N LYS A 89 8.43 19.36 -12.52
CA LYS A 89 8.33 18.42 -13.65
C LYS A 89 7.21 18.78 -14.64
N ASN A 90 6.62 19.96 -14.53
CA ASN A 90 5.49 20.44 -15.33
C ASN A 90 4.23 19.55 -15.23
N ILE A 91 4.02 18.91 -14.08
CA ILE A 91 2.79 18.15 -13.78
C ILE A 91 1.87 19.06 -12.99
N ASN A 92 0.70 19.37 -13.57
CA ASN A 92 -0.28 20.24 -12.93
C ASN A 92 -0.97 19.53 -11.76
N THR A 93 -0.94 20.17 -10.59
CA THR A 93 -1.51 19.64 -9.35
C THR A 93 -2.81 20.32 -8.92
N ASP A 94 -3.33 21.31 -9.68
CA ASP A 94 -4.51 22.13 -9.32
C ASP A 94 -5.79 21.32 -9.10
N LYS A 95 -5.88 20.14 -9.75
CA LYS A 95 -7.04 19.24 -9.61
C LYS A 95 -6.99 18.33 -8.39
N LEU A 96 -5.89 18.37 -7.60
CA LEU A 96 -5.82 17.57 -6.38
C LEU A 96 -6.92 17.98 -5.42
N VAL A 97 -7.61 17.00 -4.87
CA VAL A 97 -8.61 17.17 -3.82
C VAL A 97 -8.16 16.47 -2.55
N ILE A 98 -8.22 17.17 -1.43
CA ILE A 98 -7.95 16.62 -0.10
C ILE A 98 -9.25 16.60 0.68
N SER A 99 -9.63 15.43 1.19
CA SER A 99 -10.83 15.33 2.04
C SER A 99 -10.72 16.22 3.28
N ALA A 100 -11.70 17.06 3.50
CA ALA A 100 -11.82 17.87 4.71
C ALA A 100 -11.77 17.02 6.00
N ASN A 101 -12.20 15.76 5.93
CA ASN A 101 -12.24 14.81 7.03
C ASN A 101 -10.96 13.98 7.22
N ALA A 102 -9.96 14.07 6.32
CA ALA A 102 -8.68 13.40 6.51
C ALA A 102 -7.95 13.96 7.75
N HIS A 103 -7.15 13.12 8.42
CA HIS A 103 -6.43 13.53 9.61
C HIS A 103 -5.03 14.05 9.26
N VAL A 104 -4.55 14.99 10.05
CA VAL A 104 -3.25 15.63 9.86
C VAL A 104 -2.19 14.93 10.69
N VAL A 105 -1.09 14.54 10.05
CA VAL A 105 0.12 14.09 10.74
C VAL A 105 0.84 15.30 11.29
N MET A 106 0.79 15.46 12.62
CA MET A 106 1.44 16.55 13.34
C MET A 106 2.91 16.21 13.63
N PRO A 107 3.79 17.20 13.87
CA PRO A 107 5.20 16.97 14.20
C PRO A 107 5.40 16.02 15.39
N TYR A 108 4.55 16.13 16.40
CA TYR A 108 4.61 15.24 17.56
C TYR A 108 4.29 13.78 17.24
N HIS A 109 3.51 13.48 16.19
CA HIS A 109 3.30 12.11 15.76
C HIS A 109 4.58 11.47 15.24
N LYS A 110 5.39 12.22 14.48
CA LYS A 110 6.68 11.74 13.97
C LYS A 110 7.66 11.47 15.11
N LEU A 111 7.74 12.40 16.06
CA LEU A 111 8.59 12.26 17.25
C LEU A 111 8.17 11.06 18.11
N LEU A 112 6.88 10.90 18.36
CA LEU A 112 6.37 9.76 19.13
C LEU A 112 6.62 8.43 18.41
N ASP A 113 6.44 8.35 17.09
CA ASP A 113 6.74 7.15 16.30
C ASP A 113 8.22 6.74 16.43
N GLU A 114 9.12 7.71 16.41
CA GLU A 114 10.54 7.49 16.60
C GLU A 114 10.87 7.00 18.02
N LEU A 115 10.39 7.70 19.04
CA LEU A 115 10.66 7.36 20.44
C LEU A 115 10.05 6.00 20.84
N ILE A 116 8.84 5.70 20.38
CA ILE A 116 8.21 4.39 20.60
C ILE A 116 9.08 3.29 19.99
N GLU A 117 9.45 3.44 18.71
CA GLU A 117 10.25 2.45 18.00
C GLU A 117 11.62 2.25 18.67
N GLU A 118 12.25 3.31 19.15
CA GLU A 118 13.51 3.24 19.88
C GLU A 118 13.37 2.51 21.21
N SER A 119 12.28 2.76 21.94
CA SER A 119 12.02 2.13 23.24
C SER A 119 11.80 0.62 23.16
N LEU A 120 11.38 0.10 22.01
CA LEU A 120 11.19 -1.34 21.78
C LEU A 120 12.50 -2.14 21.66
N GLY A 121 13.64 -1.50 21.49
CA GLY A 121 14.95 -2.17 21.43
C GLY A 121 14.99 -3.24 20.33
N GLU A 122 15.17 -4.49 20.72
CA GLU A 122 15.21 -5.64 19.79
C GLU A 122 13.81 -6.01 19.22
N ASN A 123 12.75 -5.60 19.90
CA ASN A 123 11.36 -5.89 19.50
C ASN A 123 10.78 -4.85 18.52
N LYS A 124 11.62 -4.12 17.84
CA LYS A 124 11.20 -3.11 16.86
C LYS A 124 10.25 -3.69 15.81
N ILE A 125 9.20 -2.95 15.52
CA ILE A 125 8.25 -3.28 14.45
C ILE A 125 8.88 -2.99 13.09
N GLY A 126 9.76 -1.99 13.01
CA GLY A 126 10.40 -1.51 11.78
C GLY A 126 9.56 -0.45 11.08
N THR A 127 8.98 0.48 11.85
CA THR A 127 8.16 1.58 11.32
C THR A 127 8.97 2.50 10.38
N THR A 128 8.26 3.29 9.59
CA THR A 128 8.88 4.29 8.71
C THR A 128 9.24 5.58 9.43
N LYS A 129 8.93 5.71 10.73
CA LYS A 129 9.08 6.92 11.54
C LYS A 129 8.39 8.16 10.93
N LYS A 130 7.28 7.95 10.22
CA LYS A 130 6.50 9.01 9.56
C LYS A 130 5.30 9.48 10.39
N GLY A 131 5.14 8.97 11.62
CA GLY A 131 4.05 9.34 12.52
C GLY A 131 2.69 8.77 12.16
N ILE A 132 2.64 7.77 11.26
CA ILE A 132 1.38 7.21 10.76
C ILE A 132 0.61 6.51 11.88
N GLY A 133 1.27 5.63 12.65
CA GLY A 133 0.67 4.92 13.78
C GLY A 133 0.11 5.86 14.85
N PRO A 134 0.90 6.77 15.39
CA PRO A 134 0.42 7.76 16.38
C PRO A 134 -0.74 8.62 15.85
N CYS A 135 -0.73 9.01 14.57
CA CYS A 135 -1.83 9.78 13.99
C CYS A 135 -3.14 8.96 13.90
N TYR A 136 -3.08 7.69 13.52
CA TYR A 136 -4.24 6.80 13.58
C TYR A 136 -4.71 6.53 15.02
N ALA A 137 -3.80 6.44 15.99
CA ALA A 137 -4.15 6.32 17.40
C ALA A 137 -4.94 7.54 17.87
N ASP A 138 -4.50 8.75 17.54
CA ASP A 138 -5.22 9.99 17.87
C ASP A 138 -6.58 10.08 17.19
N LYS A 139 -6.71 9.61 15.93
CA LYS A 139 -7.99 9.49 15.23
C LYS A 139 -8.97 8.62 16.01
N ILE A 140 -8.54 7.44 16.47
CA ILE A 140 -9.38 6.49 17.22
C ILE A 140 -9.70 7.02 18.61
N GLN A 141 -8.76 7.71 19.27
CA GLN A 141 -8.98 8.40 20.54
C GLN A 141 -9.86 9.66 20.41
N ARG A 142 -10.21 10.07 19.19
CA ARG A 142 -11.07 11.25 18.90
C ARG A 142 -10.44 12.58 19.30
N LYS A 143 -9.12 12.66 19.34
CA LYS A 143 -8.35 13.88 19.58
C LYS A 143 -7.54 14.36 18.36
N GLY A 144 -7.61 13.59 17.24
CA GLY A 144 -6.93 13.92 16.01
C GLY A 144 -7.38 15.24 15.39
N ILE A 145 -6.46 15.92 14.75
CA ILE A 145 -6.70 17.15 14.01
C ILE A 145 -7.03 16.78 12.57
N ARG A 146 -8.08 17.37 12.00
CA ARG A 146 -8.51 17.15 10.62
C ARG A 146 -8.07 18.29 9.71
N ILE A 147 -8.01 18.03 8.41
CA ILE A 147 -7.67 19.04 7.40
C ILE A 147 -8.57 20.27 7.51
N GLN A 148 -9.88 20.09 7.70
CA GLN A 148 -10.81 21.21 7.87
C GLN A 148 -10.52 22.11 9.09
N ASP A 149 -9.87 21.58 10.12
CA ASP A 149 -9.54 22.38 11.31
C ASP A 149 -8.53 23.49 10.98
N LEU A 150 -7.70 23.30 9.95
CA LEU A 150 -6.74 24.32 9.52
C LEU A 150 -7.40 25.53 8.82
N LEU A 151 -8.68 25.41 8.44
CA LEU A 151 -9.45 26.51 7.87
C LEU A 151 -9.94 27.50 8.95
N ASP A 152 -10.01 27.05 10.21
CA ASP A 152 -10.40 27.84 11.37
C ASP A 152 -9.19 27.94 12.33
N GLU A 153 -8.47 29.05 12.25
CA GLU A 153 -7.24 29.29 13.01
C GLU A 153 -7.44 29.16 14.52
N THR A 154 -8.53 29.74 15.02
CA THR A 154 -8.84 29.71 16.45
C THR A 154 -9.13 28.27 16.93
N ASN A 155 -9.93 27.53 16.20
CA ASN A 155 -10.21 26.14 16.53
C ASN A 155 -8.98 25.23 16.38
N PHE A 156 -8.16 25.48 15.37
CA PHE A 156 -6.89 24.76 15.18
C PHE A 156 -5.95 25.00 16.36
N GLU A 157 -5.72 26.25 16.74
CA GLU A 157 -4.86 26.61 17.88
C GLU A 157 -5.33 25.94 19.17
N ILE A 158 -6.63 26.01 19.50
CA ILE A 158 -7.21 25.38 20.71
C ILE A 158 -6.90 23.87 20.73
N LYS A 159 -7.09 23.18 19.61
CA LYS A 159 -6.83 21.73 19.50
C LYS A 159 -5.33 21.41 19.64
N VAL A 160 -4.45 22.19 18.97
CA VAL A 160 -3.02 21.97 19.04
C VAL A 160 -2.52 22.17 20.47
N ARG A 161 -2.89 23.27 21.13
CA ARG A 161 -2.48 23.56 22.53
C ARG A 161 -2.89 22.41 23.46
N LYS A 162 -4.14 21.95 23.36
CA LYS A 162 -4.63 20.84 24.17
C LYS A 162 -3.85 19.53 23.92
N ASN A 163 -3.61 19.18 22.65
CA ASN A 163 -2.89 17.95 22.33
C ASN A 163 -1.42 18.02 22.79
N ILE A 164 -0.78 19.18 22.65
CA ILE A 164 0.62 19.36 23.06
C ILE A 164 0.79 19.26 24.58
N GLU A 165 -0.19 19.68 25.39
CA GLU A 165 -0.15 19.46 26.83
C GLU A 165 -0.02 17.97 27.16
N ASP A 166 -0.87 17.11 26.58
CA ASP A 166 -0.84 15.65 26.78
C ASP A 166 0.45 15.02 26.24
N VAL A 167 0.88 15.45 25.06
CA VAL A 167 2.10 14.96 24.42
C VAL A 167 3.34 15.34 25.23
N ASN A 168 3.43 16.57 25.70
CA ASN A 168 4.57 17.05 26.52
C ASN A 168 4.68 16.29 27.85
N LEU A 169 3.55 15.91 28.46
CA LEU A 169 3.58 15.02 29.62
C LEU A 169 4.20 13.66 29.27
N THR A 170 3.83 13.09 28.14
CA THR A 170 4.40 11.82 27.65
C THR A 170 5.89 11.95 27.34
N LEU A 171 6.28 12.99 26.63
CA LEU A 171 7.67 13.25 26.26
C LEU A 171 8.56 13.40 27.49
N THR A 172 8.14 14.21 28.47
CA THR A 172 8.95 14.53 29.65
C THR A 172 8.95 13.42 30.71
N LYS A 173 7.83 12.69 30.88
CA LYS A 173 7.69 11.69 31.97
C LYS A 173 8.04 10.28 31.55
N ILE A 174 7.88 9.94 30.29
CA ILE A 174 8.10 8.58 29.78
C ILE A 174 9.41 8.48 29.00
N TYR A 175 9.70 9.48 28.16
CA TYR A 175 10.83 9.42 27.23
C TYR A 175 12.01 10.30 27.65
N ASP A 176 11.94 11.04 28.76
CA ASP A 176 12.97 12.00 29.19
C ASP A 176 13.40 12.97 28.08
N HIS A 177 12.43 13.35 27.24
CA HIS A 177 12.61 14.23 26.10
C HIS A 177 12.14 15.66 26.43
N SER A 178 12.77 16.67 25.84
CA SER A 178 12.37 18.07 25.99
C SER A 178 10.94 18.29 25.46
N PRO A 179 10.13 19.15 26.11
CA PRO A 179 8.81 19.47 25.65
C PRO A 179 8.85 20.22 24.30
N LEU A 180 7.81 20.01 23.48
CA LEU A 180 7.61 20.77 22.24
C LEU A 180 7.05 22.15 22.57
N VAL A 181 7.45 23.13 21.78
CA VAL A 181 6.95 24.52 21.85
C VAL A 181 5.73 24.62 20.91
N VAL A 182 4.59 25.02 21.46
CA VAL A 182 3.34 25.09 20.71
C VAL A 182 3.42 26.10 19.57
N ASP A 183 3.99 27.27 19.86
CA ASP A 183 4.01 28.39 18.91
C ASP A 183 4.84 28.04 17.67
N ASP A 184 5.92 27.25 17.79
CA ASP A 184 6.70 26.76 16.66
C ASP A 184 5.85 25.91 15.69
N ILE A 185 4.94 25.09 16.25
CA ILE A 185 4.03 24.26 15.48
C ILE A 185 2.97 25.12 14.79
N LEU A 186 2.42 26.10 15.48
CA LEU A 186 1.42 27.02 14.93
C LEU A 186 2.01 27.86 13.79
N ASP A 187 3.23 28.36 13.96
CA ASP A 187 3.97 29.10 12.94
C ASP A 187 4.25 28.24 11.70
N GLU A 188 4.72 27.00 11.88
CA GLU A 188 4.91 26.06 10.78
C GLU A 188 3.59 25.85 10.01
N PHE A 189 2.50 25.54 10.71
CA PHE A 189 1.23 25.24 10.08
C PHE A 189 0.54 26.45 9.43
N SER A 190 0.84 27.65 9.88
CA SER A 190 0.37 28.89 9.22
C SER A 190 0.81 28.94 7.75
N THR A 191 2.01 28.40 7.45
CA THR A 191 2.58 28.37 6.08
C THR A 191 1.90 27.36 5.14
N TYR A 192 1.07 26.46 5.69
CA TYR A 192 0.38 25.42 4.90
C TYR A 192 -1.08 25.78 4.56
N ARG A 193 -1.58 26.91 5.06
CA ARG A 193 -2.98 27.32 4.88
C ARG A 193 -3.40 27.40 3.43
N ASP A 194 -2.57 27.99 2.57
CA ASP A 194 -2.90 28.16 1.15
C ASP A 194 -3.06 26.83 0.44
N ILE A 195 -2.20 25.83 0.77
CA ILE A 195 -2.32 24.47 0.21
C ILE A 195 -3.65 23.85 0.62
N VAL A 196 -4.01 23.96 1.91
CA VAL A 196 -5.26 23.41 2.41
C VAL A 196 -6.45 24.10 1.75
N THR A 197 -6.46 25.44 1.72
CA THR A 197 -7.56 26.23 1.17
C THR A 197 -7.81 25.93 -0.32
N ASN A 198 -6.75 25.72 -1.09
CA ASN A 198 -6.86 25.49 -2.52
C ASN A 198 -7.31 24.07 -2.88
N HIS A 199 -7.09 23.08 -2.00
CA HIS A 199 -7.32 21.67 -2.32
C HIS A 199 -8.39 21.00 -1.47
N VAL A 200 -8.87 21.62 -0.37
CA VAL A 200 -9.84 20.97 0.52
C VAL A 200 -11.24 20.94 -0.07
N ALA A 201 -11.90 19.78 0.06
CA ALA A 201 -13.30 19.65 -0.32
C ALA A 201 -14.00 18.50 0.45
N ASP A 202 -15.32 18.42 0.30
CA ASP A 202 -16.09 17.22 0.65
C ASP A 202 -15.86 16.14 -0.40
N ALA A 203 -14.80 15.34 -0.18
CA ALA A 203 -14.42 14.27 -1.10
C ALA A 203 -15.51 13.18 -1.21
N SER A 204 -16.28 12.91 -0.14
CA SER A 204 -17.37 11.95 -0.18
C SER A 204 -18.47 12.39 -1.14
N LEU A 205 -18.91 13.64 -1.03
CA LEU A 205 -19.91 14.21 -1.96
C LEU A 205 -19.38 14.26 -3.40
N LEU A 206 -18.12 14.64 -3.59
CA LEU A 206 -17.47 14.66 -4.90
C LEU A 206 -17.54 13.30 -5.57
N ILE A 207 -17.10 12.24 -4.87
CA ILE A 207 -17.08 10.88 -5.40
C ILE A 207 -18.49 10.32 -5.61
N ALA A 208 -19.43 10.60 -4.68
CA ALA A 208 -20.83 10.21 -4.85
C ALA A 208 -21.45 10.83 -6.12
N ASN A 209 -21.17 12.10 -6.40
CA ASN A 209 -21.60 12.77 -7.63
C ASN A 209 -20.93 12.19 -8.87
N ALA A 210 -19.64 11.84 -8.80
CA ALA A 210 -18.92 11.17 -9.89
C ALA A 210 -19.57 9.81 -10.24
N ILE A 211 -19.91 9.00 -9.24
CA ILE A 211 -20.62 7.73 -9.41
C ILE A 211 -21.99 7.97 -10.09
N LYS A 212 -22.78 8.92 -9.56
CA LYS A 212 -24.08 9.27 -10.14
C LYS A 212 -23.98 9.70 -11.61
N ASN A 213 -22.89 10.39 -11.95
CA ASN A 213 -22.60 10.85 -13.31
C ASN A 213 -21.88 9.79 -14.16
N LYS A 214 -21.82 8.53 -13.70
CA LYS A 214 -21.24 7.38 -14.40
C LYS A 214 -19.76 7.58 -14.78
N LYS A 215 -19.00 8.25 -13.94
CA LYS A 215 -17.56 8.43 -14.09
C LYS A 215 -16.80 7.15 -13.75
N THR A 216 -15.60 6.99 -14.30
CA THR A 216 -14.69 5.88 -13.99
C THR A 216 -13.83 6.26 -12.78
N ILE A 217 -13.86 5.44 -11.73
CA ILE A 217 -13.18 5.72 -10.47
C ILE A 217 -12.25 4.56 -10.13
N LEU A 218 -11.00 4.90 -9.86
CA LEU A 218 -10.01 4.00 -9.32
C LEU A 218 -9.80 4.30 -7.83
N PHE A 219 -10.02 3.31 -6.97
CA PHE A 219 -9.60 3.35 -5.56
C PHE A 219 -8.22 2.70 -5.44
N GLU A 220 -7.22 3.53 -5.13
CA GLU A 220 -5.82 3.13 -5.06
C GLU A 220 -5.44 2.77 -3.63
N GLY A 221 -5.20 1.48 -3.38
CA GLY A 221 -4.72 0.98 -2.09
C GLY A 221 -3.22 1.12 -1.91
N ALA A 222 -2.80 1.31 -0.69
CA ALA A 222 -1.41 1.27 -0.26
C ALA A 222 -1.13 0.01 0.57
N GLN A 223 0.14 -0.36 0.72
CA GLN A 223 0.57 -1.58 1.42
C GLN A 223 -0.04 -2.86 0.78
N GLY A 224 -0.43 -3.85 1.58
CA GLY A 224 -1.04 -5.09 1.11
C GLY A 224 -1.85 -5.76 2.21
N THR A 225 -2.66 -6.76 1.86
CA THR A 225 -3.62 -7.42 2.75
C THR A 225 -2.97 -7.98 4.03
N LEU A 226 -1.77 -8.57 3.91
CA LEU A 226 -1.09 -9.15 5.06
C LEU A 226 -0.43 -8.09 5.98
N LEU A 227 -0.53 -6.80 5.62
CA LEU A 227 -0.19 -5.65 6.46
C LEU A 227 -1.42 -4.94 7.03
N ASP A 228 -2.64 -5.43 6.80
CA ASP A 228 -3.86 -4.86 7.36
C ASP A 228 -3.84 -4.95 8.89
N ILE A 229 -4.32 -3.89 9.58
CA ILE A 229 -4.29 -3.82 11.05
C ILE A 229 -5.12 -4.93 11.71
N ASP A 230 -6.22 -5.36 11.07
CA ASP A 230 -7.14 -6.37 11.60
C ASP A 230 -6.88 -7.76 11.02
N HIS A 231 -6.45 -7.85 9.76
CA HIS A 231 -6.33 -9.08 8.98
C HIS A 231 -4.89 -9.48 8.64
N GLY A 232 -3.93 -8.63 8.94
CA GLY A 232 -2.51 -8.89 8.67
C GLY A 232 -1.80 -9.68 9.76
N THR A 233 -0.48 -9.83 9.60
CA THR A 233 0.41 -10.55 10.53
C THR A 233 0.77 -9.68 11.75
N TYR A 234 -0.22 -9.36 12.58
CA TYR A 234 -0.06 -8.54 13.78
C TYR A 234 1.01 -9.12 14.74
N PRO A 235 1.89 -8.30 15.35
CA PRO A 235 1.93 -6.83 15.31
C PRO A 235 2.70 -6.22 14.12
N PHE A 236 3.23 -7.04 13.22
CA PHE A 236 4.04 -6.60 12.07
C PHE A 236 3.13 -6.18 10.90
N VAL A 237 2.38 -5.11 11.09
CA VAL A 237 1.36 -4.57 10.18
C VAL A 237 1.47 -3.05 10.08
N THR A 238 0.75 -2.44 9.14
CA THR A 238 0.51 -0.99 9.14
C THR A 238 -0.65 -0.63 10.07
N SER A 239 -0.77 0.62 10.44
CA SER A 239 -1.81 1.10 11.37
C SER A 239 -3.14 1.44 10.68
N SER A 240 -3.36 0.95 9.48
CA SER A 240 -4.59 1.19 8.71
C SER A 240 -5.16 -0.10 8.13
N ASN A 241 -6.45 -0.09 7.78
CA ASN A 241 -7.06 -1.17 7.02
C ASN A 241 -6.69 -1.03 5.54
N THR A 242 -5.98 -2.03 5.02
CA THR A 242 -5.54 -2.11 3.62
C THR A 242 -6.51 -2.88 2.74
N SER A 243 -7.50 -3.53 3.35
CA SER A 243 -8.51 -4.35 2.70
C SER A 243 -9.49 -3.53 1.86
N SER A 244 -10.12 -4.19 0.88
CA SER A 244 -11.08 -3.58 -0.07
C SER A 244 -12.27 -2.91 0.60
N GLY A 245 -12.74 -3.44 1.75
CA GLY A 245 -13.83 -2.85 2.52
C GLY A 245 -13.54 -1.43 2.97
N ASN A 246 -12.27 -1.11 3.22
CA ASN A 246 -11.87 0.24 3.60
C ASN A 246 -11.88 1.24 2.44
N ALA A 247 -11.90 0.79 1.19
CA ALA A 247 -12.09 1.69 0.05
C ALA A 247 -13.42 2.46 0.15
N ALA A 248 -14.48 1.79 0.58
CA ALA A 248 -15.77 2.42 0.83
C ALA A 248 -15.73 3.39 2.01
N ILE A 249 -15.17 2.96 3.15
CA ILE A 249 -15.09 3.76 4.39
C ILE A 249 -14.17 4.97 4.19
N GLY A 250 -12.96 4.73 3.68
CA GLY A 250 -11.92 5.75 3.55
C GLY A 250 -12.16 6.78 2.46
N SER A 251 -13.04 6.51 1.50
CA SER A 251 -13.50 7.47 0.48
C SER A 251 -14.88 8.07 0.79
N GLY A 252 -15.62 7.47 1.74
CA GLY A 252 -16.95 7.95 2.14
C GLY A 252 -18.05 7.61 1.14
N VAL A 253 -17.95 6.43 0.46
CA VAL A 253 -18.98 5.93 -0.46
C VAL A 253 -19.58 4.63 0.06
N GLY A 254 -20.78 4.30 -0.41
CA GLY A 254 -21.42 3.02 -0.04
C GLY A 254 -20.74 1.81 -0.70
N PRO A 255 -20.59 0.67 -0.01
CA PRO A 255 -19.87 -0.50 -0.55
C PRO A 255 -20.52 -1.10 -1.83
N LYS A 256 -21.81 -0.90 -2.04
CA LYS A 256 -22.51 -1.33 -3.28
C LYS A 256 -22.04 -0.58 -4.54
N ASN A 257 -21.29 0.50 -4.37
CA ASN A 257 -20.76 1.28 -5.47
C ASN A 257 -19.36 0.82 -5.91
N ILE A 258 -18.90 -0.33 -5.44
CA ILE A 258 -17.65 -0.96 -5.87
C ILE A 258 -18.00 -2.12 -6.78
N ASP A 259 -17.62 -2.02 -8.06
CA ASP A 259 -17.97 -3.02 -9.07
C ASP A 259 -16.90 -4.11 -9.21
N ARG A 260 -15.61 -3.73 -9.02
CA ARG A 260 -14.46 -4.56 -9.34
C ARG A 260 -13.39 -4.44 -8.27
N ILE A 261 -12.81 -5.55 -7.85
CA ILE A 261 -11.76 -5.58 -6.83
C ILE A 261 -10.58 -6.39 -7.36
N VAL A 262 -9.51 -5.71 -7.69
CA VAL A 262 -8.30 -6.24 -8.28
C VAL A 262 -7.25 -6.46 -7.20
N GLY A 263 -6.88 -7.71 -6.97
CA GLY A 263 -5.72 -8.07 -6.16
C GLY A 263 -4.44 -8.06 -6.99
N VAL A 264 -3.38 -7.43 -6.49
CA VAL A 264 -2.06 -7.49 -7.13
C VAL A 264 -1.15 -8.39 -6.31
N THR A 265 -0.53 -9.36 -6.96
CA THR A 265 0.47 -10.27 -6.37
C THR A 265 1.71 -10.32 -7.24
N LYS A 266 2.87 -10.62 -6.67
CA LYS A 266 4.03 -11.07 -7.45
C LYS A 266 3.90 -12.55 -7.79
N ALA A 267 4.64 -13.00 -8.80
CA ALA A 267 4.79 -14.42 -9.09
C ALA A 267 5.58 -15.19 -7.99
N TYR A 268 6.13 -14.50 -7.04
CA TYR A 268 6.77 -14.95 -5.79
C TYR A 268 6.31 -14.05 -4.65
N ILE A 269 6.89 -14.15 -3.47
CA ILE A 269 6.50 -13.26 -2.36
C ILE A 269 7.72 -12.54 -1.78
N SER A 270 7.55 -11.30 -1.33
CA SER A 270 8.58 -10.57 -0.60
C SER A 270 8.01 -9.84 0.61
N ARG A 271 8.86 -9.59 1.60
CA ARG A 271 8.51 -8.89 2.82
C ARG A 271 9.61 -7.93 3.24
N VAL A 272 9.22 -6.75 3.73
CA VAL A 272 10.12 -5.82 4.42
C VAL A 272 9.94 -6.00 5.93
N GLY A 273 11.05 -5.97 6.68
CA GLY A 273 11.00 -5.99 8.14
C GLY A 273 10.82 -7.37 8.76
N SER A 274 10.45 -7.35 10.04
CA SER A 274 10.31 -8.53 10.88
C SER A 274 8.94 -9.22 10.71
N GLY A 275 8.74 -10.33 11.39
CA GLY A 275 7.51 -11.10 11.40
C GLY A 275 7.59 -12.41 10.60
N PRO A 276 6.54 -13.26 10.68
CA PRO A 276 6.53 -14.59 10.10
C PRO A 276 6.60 -14.57 8.58
N PHE A 277 7.34 -15.53 8.01
CA PHE A 277 7.47 -15.69 6.56
C PHE A 277 7.82 -17.15 6.24
N LEU A 278 6.81 -18.03 6.19
CA LEU A 278 7.01 -19.47 6.07
C LEU A 278 7.75 -19.90 4.81
N THR A 279 7.50 -19.23 3.71
CA THR A 279 8.09 -19.59 2.40
C THR A 279 9.41 -18.90 2.12
N GLU A 280 9.98 -18.16 3.10
CA GLU A 280 11.25 -17.44 2.95
C GLU A 280 12.38 -18.34 2.50
N GLN A 281 13.18 -17.86 1.57
CA GLN A 281 14.33 -18.59 1.03
C GLN A 281 15.64 -17.90 1.45
N ASN A 282 16.25 -18.41 2.52
CA ASN A 282 17.54 -17.96 3.02
C ASN A 282 18.69 -18.75 2.37
N ASN A 283 18.70 -18.79 1.03
CA ASN A 283 19.61 -19.57 0.20
C ASN A 283 19.82 -18.92 -1.17
N LYS A 284 20.50 -19.60 -2.09
CA LYS A 284 20.79 -19.11 -3.45
C LYS A 284 19.53 -18.73 -4.24
N ILE A 285 18.39 -19.36 -3.98
CA ILE A 285 17.11 -19.01 -4.62
C ILE A 285 16.62 -17.64 -4.11
N GLY A 286 16.67 -17.43 -2.80
CA GLY A 286 16.33 -16.12 -2.22
C GLY A 286 17.23 -15.01 -2.75
N ASP A 287 18.54 -15.26 -2.84
CA ASP A 287 19.48 -14.30 -3.43
C ASP A 287 19.15 -13.99 -4.89
N PHE A 288 18.85 -15.01 -5.69
CA PHE A 288 18.43 -14.86 -7.08
C PHE A 288 17.17 -14.00 -7.22
N LEU A 289 16.11 -14.28 -6.40
CA LEU A 289 14.87 -13.52 -6.42
C LEU A 289 15.10 -12.05 -6.04
N ILE A 290 15.97 -11.79 -5.07
CA ILE A 290 16.30 -10.43 -4.62
C ILE A 290 17.05 -9.65 -5.71
N GLU A 291 18.10 -10.23 -6.24
CA GLU A 291 18.95 -9.56 -7.24
C GLU A 291 18.18 -9.34 -8.55
N LYS A 292 17.59 -10.40 -9.11
CA LYS A 292 16.85 -10.30 -10.38
C LYS A 292 15.57 -9.50 -10.25
N GLY A 293 14.89 -9.61 -9.10
CA GLY A 293 13.68 -8.85 -8.79
C GLY A 293 13.95 -7.42 -8.35
N ALA A 294 15.21 -7.00 -8.17
CA ALA A 294 15.58 -5.70 -7.60
C ALA A 294 14.81 -5.42 -6.29
N GLU A 295 14.81 -6.40 -5.38
CA GLU A 295 14.02 -6.37 -4.15
C GLU A 295 14.71 -5.56 -3.05
N PHE A 296 14.79 -4.23 -3.30
CA PHE A 296 15.32 -3.24 -2.37
C PHE A 296 14.27 -2.16 -2.11
N GLY A 297 14.24 -1.63 -0.89
CA GLY A 297 13.30 -0.58 -0.52
C GLY A 297 13.61 0.73 -1.26
N VAL A 298 12.61 1.31 -1.92
CA VAL A 298 12.78 2.53 -2.73
C VAL A 298 13.30 3.71 -1.89
N VAL A 299 12.87 3.83 -0.64
CA VAL A 299 13.22 4.94 0.25
C VAL A 299 14.46 4.63 1.08
N THR A 300 14.58 3.39 1.57
CA THR A 300 15.61 3.01 2.56
C THR A 300 16.77 2.23 1.95
N GLY A 301 16.66 1.76 0.70
CA GLY A 301 17.62 0.84 0.09
C GLY A 301 17.69 -0.53 0.79
N ARG A 302 16.85 -0.80 1.79
CA ARG A 302 16.89 -2.02 2.59
C ARG A 302 16.52 -3.22 1.74
N ARG A 303 17.34 -4.27 1.81
CA ARG A 303 17.10 -5.57 1.16
C ARG A 303 15.81 -6.18 1.71
N ARG A 304 14.93 -6.65 0.81
CA ARG A 304 13.72 -7.38 1.16
C ARG A 304 14.02 -8.86 1.36
N ARG A 305 13.27 -9.52 2.20
CA ARG A 305 13.21 -10.98 2.34
C ARG A 305 12.37 -11.51 1.18
N CYS A 306 12.78 -12.59 0.52
CA CYS A 306 12.05 -13.18 -0.60
C CYS A 306 11.81 -14.67 -0.39
N GLY A 307 10.75 -15.19 -0.99
CA GLY A 307 10.38 -16.58 -0.89
C GLY A 307 9.43 -17.03 -1.99
N TRP A 308 9.13 -18.33 -1.99
CA TRP A 308 8.16 -18.92 -2.91
C TRP A 308 6.75 -18.37 -2.67
N LEU A 309 5.94 -18.29 -3.74
CA LEU A 309 4.56 -17.82 -3.64
C LEU A 309 3.76 -18.72 -2.69
N ASP A 310 3.11 -18.07 -1.76
CA ASP A 310 2.28 -18.69 -0.73
C ASP A 310 0.80 -18.59 -1.13
N LEU A 311 0.25 -19.70 -1.63
CA LEU A 311 -1.13 -19.76 -2.09
C LEU A 311 -2.14 -19.78 -0.93
N ILE A 312 -1.75 -20.22 0.26
CA ILE A 312 -2.63 -20.18 1.44
C ILE A 312 -2.90 -18.74 1.85
N SER A 313 -1.84 -17.93 1.95
CA SER A 313 -1.98 -16.50 2.24
C SER A 313 -2.67 -15.73 1.12
N LEU A 314 -2.45 -16.13 -0.14
CA LEU A 314 -3.11 -15.52 -1.30
C LEU A 314 -4.61 -15.86 -1.32
N LYS A 315 -5.00 -17.11 -1.06
CA LYS A 315 -6.41 -17.54 -0.93
C LYS A 315 -7.11 -16.79 0.21
N TYR A 316 -6.41 -16.58 1.33
CA TYR A 316 -6.89 -15.73 2.42
C TYR A 316 -7.15 -14.29 1.94
N SER A 317 -6.20 -13.71 1.18
CA SER A 317 -6.37 -12.37 0.62
C SER A 317 -7.55 -12.27 -0.33
N VAL A 318 -7.79 -13.30 -1.16
CA VAL A 318 -9.00 -13.42 -2.01
C VAL A 318 -10.26 -13.33 -1.16
N ARG A 319 -10.32 -14.12 -0.08
CA ARG A 319 -11.50 -14.21 0.79
C ARG A 319 -11.81 -12.90 1.51
N VAL A 320 -10.81 -12.28 2.16
CA VAL A 320 -11.05 -11.07 2.99
C VAL A 320 -11.33 -9.84 2.16
N ASN A 321 -10.88 -9.83 0.89
CA ASN A 321 -11.10 -8.70 -0.02
C ASN A 321 -12.24 -8.95 -1.02
N SER A 322 -12.77 -10.16 -1.13
CA SER A 322 -13.71 -10.54 -2.20
C SER A 322 -13.15 -10.18 -3.59
N LEU A 323 -11.91 -10.61 -3.86
CA LEU A 323 -11.25 -10.28 -5.13
C LEU A 323 -12.09 -10.81 -6.30
N THR A 324 -12.31 -9.97 -7.30
CA THR A 324 -12.98 -10.36 -8.55
C THR A 324 -11.99 -10.89 -9.58
N GLU A 325 -10.73 -10.53 -9.43
CA GLU A 325 -9.64 -10.94 -10.32
C GLU A 325 -8.28 -10.69 -9.67
N LEU A 326 -7.26 -11.31 -10.23
CA LEU A 326 -5.88 -11.20 -9.81
C LEU A 326 -4.99 -10.70 -10.94
N PHE A 327 -4.06 -9.81 -10.60
CA PHE A 327 -2.98 -9.33 -11.46
C PHE A 327 -1.66 -9.87 -10.92
N ILE A 328 -0.92 -10.63 -11.75
CA ILE A 328 0.41 -11.15 -11.41
C ILE A 328 1.49 -10.23 -11.97
N THR A 329 2.42 -9.84 -11.13
CA THR A 329 3.58 -9.04 -11.51
C THR A 329 4.87 -9.83 -11.39
N LYS A 330 5.92 -9.36 -12.08
CA LYS A 330 7.29 -9.92 -11.96
C LYS A 330 7.40 -11.40 -12.33
N LEU A 331 6.62 -11.88 -13.30
CA LEU A 331 6.76 -13.24 -13.80
C LEU A 331 8.13 -13.46 -14.46
N ASP A 332 8.66 -12.46 -15.12
CA ASP A 332 10.00 -12.41 -15.73
C ASP A 332 11.15 -12.71 -14.76
N VAL A 333 10.96 -12.39 -13.49
CA VAL A 333 11.97 -12.66 -12.44
C VAL A 333 12.20 -14.14 -12.24
N LEU A 334 11.20 -14.99 -12.50
CA LEU A 334 11.32 -16.44 -12.35
C LEU A 334 12.06 -17.13 -13.52
N SER A 335 12.23 -16.45 -14.68
CA SER A 335 13.02 -17.01 -15.80
C SER A 335 14.45 -17.31 -15.38
N GLY A 336 14.97 -18.48 -15.76
CA GLY A 336 16.30 -18.95 -15.40
C GLY A 336 16.35 -19.87 -14.19
N LEU A 337 15.22 -20.09 -13.49
CA LEU A 337 15.08 -21.12 -12.48
C LEU A 337 14.67 -22.44 -13.14
N GLU A 338 15.31 -23.54 -12.76
CA GLU A 338 15.00 -24.89 -13.26
C GLU A 338 13.74 -25.46 -12.60
N GLU A 339 13.50 -25.09 -11.34
CA GLU A 339 12.38 -25.55 -10.52
C GLU A 339 11.73 -24.38 -9.81
N LEU A 340 10.40 -24.39 -9.75
CA LEU A 340 9.56 -23.43 -9.03
C LEU A 340 8.68 -24.15 -8.02
N LYS A 341 8.31 -23.47 -6.92
CA LYS A 341 7.45 -24.04 -5.90
C LYS A 341 6.28 -23.10 -5.57
N LEU A 342 5.12 -23.69 -5.36
CA LEU A 342 3.94 -23.04 -4.80
C LEU A 342 3.65 -23.65 -3.43
N CYS A 343 3.51 -22.82 -2.41
CA CYS A 343 3.10 -23.30 -1.09
C CYS A 343 1.59 -23.52 -1.09
N VAL A 344 1.18 -24.79 -0.93
CA VAL A 344 -0.21 -25.25 -0.99
C VAL A 344 -0.76 -25.68 0.37
N GLY A 345 0.03 -25.60 1.41
CA GLY A 345 -0.37 -25.98 2.78
C GLY A 345 0.71 -25.61 3.78
N TYR A 346 0.35 -25.66 5.06
CA TYR A 346 1.27 -25.52 6.20
C TYR A 346 1.20 -26.78 7.05
N LYS A 347 2.33 -27.40 7.31
CA LYS A 347 2.44 -28.55 8.20
C LYS A 347 2.76 -28.07 9.61
N ASP A 348 1.81 -28.23 10.52
CA ASP A 348 1.99 -27.98 11.95
C ASP A 348 1.83 -29.30 12.70
N ASN A 349 2.94 -29.79 13.28
CA ASN A 349 3.05 -31.13 13.82
C ASN A 349 2.73 -32.21 12.74
N ASP A 350 1.71 -33.02 12.94
CA ASP A 350 1.28 -34.09 12.02
C ASP A 350 0.08 -33.68 11.14
N GLU A 351 -0.38 -32.42 11.25
CA GLU A 351 -1.53 -31.93 10.53
C GLU A 351 -1.13 -30.96 9.39
N VAL A 352 -1.78 -31.11 8.23
CA VAL A 352 -1.61 -30.19 7.12
C VAL A 352 -2.78 -29.21 7.09
N ILE A 353 -2.47 -27.94 7.31
CA ILE A 353 -3.42 -26.83 7.29
C ILE A 353 -3.51 -26.30 5.86
N THR A 354 -4.73 -26.25 5.29
CA THR A 354 -5.00 -25.79 3.92
C THR A 354 -5.73 -24.44 3.85
N ASP A 355 -6.04 -23.87 5.02
CA ASP A 355 -6.58 -22.50 5.16
C ASP A 355 -5.65 -21.65 6.02
N TYR A 356 -5.72 -20.33 5.84
CA TYR A 356 -4.90 -19.40 6.63
C TYR A 356 -5.26 -19.50 8.12
N PRO A 357 -4.30 -19.81 9.01
CA PRO A 357 -4.61 -20.10 10.41
C PRO A 357 -5.07 -18.85 11.16
N PHE A 358 -6.13 -18.97 11.96
CA PHE A 358 -6.59 -17.92 12.86
C PHE A 358 -5.60 -17.66 14.01
N ASN A 359 -4.90 -18.72 14.46
CA ASN A 359 -3.81 -18.60 15.42
C ASN A 359 -2.51 -18.34 14.67
N GLN A 360 -2.08 -17.08 14.67
CA GLN A 360 -0.88 -16.68 13.95
C GLN A 360 0.43 -17.24 14.53
N ASN A 361 0.42 -17.81 15.74
CA ASN A 361 1.61 -18.50 16.28
C ASN A 361 2.01 -19.69 15.38
N VAL A 362 1.05 -20.32 14.71
CA VAL A 362 1.32 -21.37 13.72
C VAL A 362 2.26 -20.89 12.61
N LEU A 363 2.16 -19.62 12.21
CA LEU A 363 3.02 -19.05 11.17
C LEU A 363 4.50 -18.95 11.58
N ASN A 364 4.81 -19.10 12.87
CA ASN A 364 6.20 -19.08 13.38
C ASN A 364 6.82 -20.49 13.47
N SER A 365 6.00 -21.55 13.50
CA SER A 365 6.45 -22.93 13.77
C SER A 365 6.16 -23.90 12.62
N ALA A 366 5.14 -23.65 11.80
CA ALA A 366 4.77 -24.53 10.72
C ALA A 366 5.80 -24.57 9.59
N GLU A 367 5.82 -25.69 8.89
CA GLU A 367 6.64 -25.87 7.68
C GLU A 367 5.76 -25.74 6.42
N PRO A 368 6.24 -25.06 5.36
CA PRO A 368 5.50 -24.97 4.11
C PRO A 368 5.46 -26.31 3.38
N VAL A 369 4.27 -26.67 2.89
CA VAL A 369 4.05 -27.81 1.99
C VAL A 369 4.03 -27.28 0.57
N TYR A 370 4.92 -27.80 -0.27
CA TYR A 370 5.10 -27.32 -1.63
C TYR A 370 4.59 -28.29 -2.69
N GLU A 371 4.00 -27.73 -3.74
CA GLU A 371 3.89 -28.32 -5.05
C GLU A 371 4.99 -27.77 -5.94
N THR A 372 5.64 -28.67 -6.71
CA THR A 372 6.82 -28.35 -7.52
C THR A 372 6.44 -28.30 -9.00
N PHE A 373 6.98 -27.32 -9.71
CA PHE A 373 6.80 -27.07 -11.14
C PHE A 373 8.15 -26.96 -11.84
N ASP A 374 8.22 -27.44 -13.07
CA ASP A 374 9.37 -27.16 -13.90
C ASP A 374 9.44 -25.67 -14.24
N GLY A 375 10.63 -25.10 -14.16
CA GLY A 375 10.89 -23.71 -14.53
C GLY A 375 11.06 -23.51 -16.03
N TRP A 376 11.49 -22.31 -16.39
CA TRP A 376 11.82 -21.93 -17.79
C TRP A 376 13.04 -21.02 -17.82
N THR A 377 13.78 -21.09 -18.92
CA THR A 377 14.99 -20.27 -19.13
C THR A 377 14.77 -19.12 -20.11
N ASP A 378 13.68 -19.16 -20.86
CA ASP A 378 13.37 -18.17 -21.88
C ASP A 378 13.18 -16.77 -21.30
N ASP A 379 13.64 -15.74 -22.01
CA ASP A 379 13.28 -14.36 -21.73
C ASP A 379 11.85 -14.13 -22.22
N ILE A 380 10.95 -13.81 -21.27
CA ILE A 380 9.54 -13.59 -21.54
C ILE A 380 9.15 -12.11 -21.63
N SER A 381 10.11 -11.18 -21.50
CA SER A 381 9.85 -9.73 -21.44
C SER A 381 9.13 -9.17 -22.68
N THR A 382 9.33 -9.79 -23.82
CA THR A 382 8.72 -9.38 -25.09
C THR A 382 7.39 -10.08 -25.41
N VAL A 383 6.98 -11.06 -24.60
CA VAL A 383 5.75 -11.83 -24.84
C VAL A 383 4.52 -10.95 -24.63
N LYS A 384 3.56 -11.04 -25.56
CA LYS A 384 2.33 -10.23 -25.58
C LYS A 384 1.04 -11.05 -25.44
N SER A 385 1.11 -12.35 -25.54
CA SER A 385 -0.04 -13.25 -25.43
C SER A 385 0.26 -14.39 -24.47
N PHE A 386 -0.72 -14.81 -23.70
CA PHE A 386 -0.59 -15.93 -22.75
C PHE A 386 -0.15 -17.22 -23.46
N LYS A 387 -0.60 -17.45 -24.71
CA LYS A 387 -0.28 -18.64 -25.50
C LYS A 387 1.18 -18.69 -25.93
N ASP A 388 1.86 -17.54 -25.98
CA ASP A 388 3.26 -17.42 -26.39
C ASP A 388 4.22 -17.55 -25.21
N LEU A 389 3.71 -17.65 -23.98
CA LEU A 389 4.53 -17.99 -22.81
C LEU A 389 5.04 -19.44 -22.92
N PRO A 390 6.21 -19.76 -22.35
CA PRO A 390 6.66 -21.14 -22.18
C PRO A 390 5.58 -22.00 -21.50
N ASN A 391 5.44 -23.26 -21.92
CA ASN A 391 4.41 -24.16 -21.38
C ASN A 391 4.48 -24.27 -19.84
N ASN A 392 5.69 -24.30 -19.29
CA ASN A 392 5.90 -24.36 -17.84
C ASN A 392 5.39 -23.09 -17.13
N ALA A 393 5.61 -21.90 -17.71
CA ALA A 393 5.05 -20.65 -17.22
C ALA A 393 3.52 -20.63 -17.27
N GLN A 394 2.93 -21.13 -18.37
CA GLN A 394 1.48 -21.29 -18.46
C GLN A 394 0.93 -22.24 -17.40
N SER A 395 1.61 -23.36 -17.15
CA SER A 395 1.22 -24.35 -16.14
C SER A 395 1.28 -23.77 -14.75
N TYR A 396 2.33 -23.00 -14.43
CA TYR A 396 2.48 -22.30 -13.15
C TYR A 396 1.33 -21.32 -12.90
N ILE A 397 0.99 -20.47 -13.89
CA ILE A 397 -0.11 -19.51 -13.78
C ILE A 397 -1.47 -20.21 -13.61
N LYS A 398 -1.73 -21.27 -14.40
CA LYS A 398 -2.97 -22.05 -14.31
C LYS A 398 -3.12 -22.74 -12.95
N ALA A 399 -2.03 -23.21 -12.35
CA ALA A 399 -2.05 -23.80 -11.01
C ALA A 399 -2.42 -22.75 -9.95
N ILE A 400 -1.87 -21.55 -10.03
CA ILE A 400 -2.25 -20.43 -9.14
C ILE A 400 -3.75 -20.14 -9.29
N GLU A 401 -4.23 -19.92 -10.51
CA GLU A 401 -5.63 -19.59 -10.79
C GLU A 401 -6.59 -20.68 -10.27
N ALA A 402 -6.26 -21.95 -10.52
CA ALA A 402 -7.05 -23.09 -10.06
C ALA A 402 -7.13 -23.18 -8.52
N PHE A 403 -6.03 -22.87 -7.83
CA PHE A 403 -5.97 -22.95 -6.36
C PHE A 403 -6.77 -21.83 -5.68
N ILE A 404 -6.69 -20.60 -6.21
CA ILE A 404 -7.34 -19.43 -5.59
C ILE A 404 -8.78 -19.22 -6.08
N GLU A 405 -9.19 -19.90 -7.15
CA GLU A 405 -10.55 -19.84 -7.73
C GLU A 405 -10.96 -18.43 -8.20
N VAL A 406 -9.99 -17.61 -8.60
CA VAL A 406 -10.21 -16.24 -9.09
C VAL A 406 -9.43 -16.05 -10.40
N PRO A 407 -10.04 -15.47 -11.45
CA PRO A 407 -9.39 -15.32 -12.75
C PRO A 407 -8.16 -14.42 -12.67
N ILE A 408 -7.09 -14.84 -13.35
CA ILE A 408 -5.89 -14.04 -13.58
C ILE A 408 -6.07 -13.33 -14.92
N THR A 409 -6.26 -12.03 -14.89
CA THR A 409 -6.61 -11.23 -16.09
C THR A 409 -5.45 -10.39 -16.61
N PHE A 410 -4.34 -10.30 -15.85
CA PHE A 410 -3.18 -9.52 -16.22
C PHE A 410 -1.90 -10.15 -15.68
N ILE A 411 -0.87 -10.22 -16.52
CA ILE A 411 0.46 -10.71 -16.17
C ILE A 411 1.51 -9.70 -16.61
N SER A 412 2.31 -9.20 -15.67
CA SER A 412 3.47 -8.38 -15.98
C SER A 412 4.70 -9.26 -16.23
N VAL A 413 5.33 -9.07 -17.38
CA VAL A 413 6.50 -9.81 -17.86
C VAL A 413 7.77 -8.97 -17.92
N GLY A 414 7.74 -7.78 -17.29
CA GLY A 414 8.88 -6.88 -17.19
C GLY A 414 8.50 -5.56 -16.50
N PRO A 415 9.48 -4.66 -16.28
CA PRO A 415 9.26 -3.40 -15.53
C PRO A 415 8.49 -2.35 -16.33
N GLU A 416 8.60 -2.34 -17.66
CA GLU A 416 8.02 -1.31 -18.50
C GLU A 416 6.49 -1.42 -18.58
N ARG A 417 5.84 -0.27 -18.77
CA ARG A 417 4.37 -0.17 -18.86
C ARG A 417 3.76 -1.10 -19.92
N THR A 418 4.46 -1.31 -21.01
CA THR A 418 4.02 -2.13 -22.15
C THR A 418 4.36 -3.60 -22.02
N GLU A 419 5.16 -4.01 -21.05
CA GLU A 419 5.60 -5.38 -20.83
C GLU A 419 4.59 -6.15 -20.00
N ASN A 420 3.43 -6.39 -20.61
CA ASN A 420 2.34 -7.10 -19.96
C ASN A 420 1.53 -7.90 -20.97
N ILE A 421 0.80 -8.86 -20.43
CA ILE A 421 -0.17 -9.70 -21.12
C ILE A 421 -1.53 -9.45 -20.46
N ILE A 422 -2.53 -9.13 -21.26
CA ILE A 422 -3.95 -9.05 -20.85
C ILE A 422 -4.61 -10.33 -21.32
N ILE A 423 -5.31 -11.04 -20.41
CA ILE A 423 -5.96 -12.33 -20.66
C ILE A 423 -7.47 -12.12 -20.81
#